data_5c931d28f9697e98e60be1ab2aaf3fd2
#
_entry.id   5c931d28f9697e98e60be1ab2aaf3fd2
#
_cell.length_a   1.000
_cell.length_b   1.000
_cell.length_c   1.000
_cell.angle_alpha   90.00
_cell.angle_beta   90.00
_cell.angle_gamma   90.00
#
_symmetry.space_group_name_H-M   'P 1'
#
loop_
_entity.id
_entity.type
_entity.pdbx_description
1 polymer ?
#
loop_
_entity_poly.entity_id
_entity_poly.type
_entity_poly.pdbx_seq_one_letter_code
_entity_poly.pdbx_strand_id
1 'polypeptide(L)'
;TRDYKDMLNQISSLGFNTIRMPFSLQAMRSTTTSGIDYGGGKNAELAGKTPQQVMDIIIDEAARKNLMIILDNHSQADDGFMFDLWCGHAGFTETDWVNTWTSLATRYASKPNVIGADLKNEPHGSATWGTGAANDWRRAAELAGNAVLAKAPNWLILVEGIEGQVAGGQQLDRHWWGGNLEGVRDNPVRLSRANRLVYSPHEYGPGVDAQPWFSDPNMASILADR
;
A
#
# COMPACT_ATOMS: atom_id res chain seq x y z
N THR A 1 -22.50 -8.67 -6.67
CA THR A 1 -21.73 -7.90 -5.67
C THR A 1 -22.53 -7.74 -4.38
N ARG A 2 -21.85 -7.50 -3.26
CA ARG A 2 -22.45 -7.40 -1.93
C ARG A 2 -22.59 -5.94 -1.52
N ASP A 3 -23.44 -5.68 -0.54
CA ASP A 3 -23.44 -4.40 0.16
C ASP A 3 -22.15 -4.24 0.98
N TYR A 4 -21.57 -3.04 1.00
CA TYR A 4 -20.30 -2.80 1.72
C TYR A 4 -20.46 -2.98 3.23
N LYS A 5 -21.64 -2.68 3.79
CA LYS A 5 -21.93 -2.90 5.23
C LYS A 5 -21.92 -4.38 5.58
N ASP A 6 -22.47 -5.23 4.69
CA ASP A 6 -22.45 -6.68 4.88
C ASP A 6 -21.02 -7.23 4.83
N MET A 7 -20.17 -6.67 3.96
CA MET A 7 -18.74 -7.04 3.94
C MET A 7 -18.04 -6.65 5.23
N LEU A 8 -18.23 -5.42 5.71
CA LEU A 8 -17.63 -4.96 6.97
C LEU A 8 -18.15 -5.73 8.18
N ASN A 9 -19.45 -6.07 8.21
CA ASN A 9 -20.03 -6.92 9.24
C ASN A 9 -19.37 -8.31 9.25
N GLN A 10 -19.17 -8.92 8.09
CA GLN A 10 -18.53 -10.22 7.99
C GLN A 10 -17.07 -10.16 8.47
N ILE A 11 -16.30 -9.16 8.04
CA ILE A 11 -14.91 -8.96 8.47
C ILE A 11 -14.85 -8.89 10.00
N SER A 12 -15.67 -8.04 10.61
CA SER A 12 -15.71 -7.90 12.07
C SER A 12 -16.17 -9.19 12.75
N SER A 13 -17.20 -9.88 12.24
CA SER A 13 -17.72 -11.12 12.83
C SER A 13 -16.74 -12.28 12.77
N LEU A 14 -15.81 -12.27 11.83
CA LEU A 14 -14.72 -13.25 11.70
C LEU A 14 -13.52 -12.94 12.63
N GLY A 15 -13.60 -11.85 13.41
CA GLY A 15 -12.56 -11.48 14.36
C GLY A 15 -11.42 -10.63 13.79
N PHE A 16 -11.50 -10.20 12.53
CA PHE A 16 -10.55 -9.22 11.99
C PHE A 16 -10.81 -7.85 12.61
N ASN A 17 -9.75 -7.10 12.85
CA ASN A 17 -9.81 -5.77 13.45
C ASN A 17 -9.17 -4.67 12.57
N THR A 18 -8.57 -5.04 11.45
CA THR A 18 -7.87 -4.11 10.56
C THR A 18 -8.14 -4.47 9.11
N ILE A 19 -8.32 -3.45 8.29
CA ILE A 19 -8.51 -3.56 6.84
C ILE A 19 -7.40 -2.77 6.16
N ARG A 20 -6.70 -3.40 5.22
CA ARG A 20 -5.85 -2.72 4.23
C ARG A 20 -6.78 -2.32 3.07
N MET A 21 -6.97 -1.01 2.88
CA MET A 21 -7.92 -0.44 1.93
C MET A 21 -7.19 0.10 0.71
N PRO A 22 -7.27 -0.56 -0.45
CA PRO A 22 -6.58 -0.13 -1.66
C PRO A 22 -7.26 1.07 -2.31
N PHE A 23 -6.47 1.96 -2.89
CA PHE A 23 -6.91 3.05 -3.76
C PHE A 23 -5.91 3.28 -4.90
N SER A 24 -6.39 3.88 -6.00
CA SER A 24 -5.54 4.42 -7.05
C SER A 24 -5.38 5.94 -6.93
N LEU A 25 -4.30 6.49 -7.48
CA LEU A 25 -4.14 7.95 -7.55
C LEU A 25 -5.24 8.57 -8.42
N GLN A 26 -5.64 7.88 -9.48
CA GLN A 26 -6.71 8.31 -10.38
C GLN A 26 -8.05 8.42 -9.65
N ALA A 27 -8.40 7.43 -8.82
CA ALA A 27 -9.64 7.48 -8.04
C ALA A 27 -9.69 8.69 -7.11
N MET A 28 -8.56 9.08 -6.52
CA MET A 28 -8.51 10.25 -5.62
C MET A 28 -8.71 11.60 -6.34
N ARG A 29 -8.61 11.62 -7.65
CA ARG A 29 -8.89 12.81 -8.50
C ARG A 29 -10.21 12.72 -9.25
N SER A 30 -10.84 11.55 -9.28
CA SER A 30 -12.10 11.35 -9.99
C SER A 30 -13.27 12.03 -9.29
N THR A 31 -14.17 12.58 -10.08
CA THR A 31 -15.44 13.16 -9.63
C THR A 31 -16.60 12.18 -9.70
N THR A 32 -16.39 11.00 -10.29
CA THR A 32 -17.41 9.96 -10.47
C THR A 32 -16.88 8.60 -10.06
N THR A 33 -17.77 7.74 -9.56
CA THR A 33 -17.50 6.34 -9.28
C THR A 33 -18.08 5.45 -10.38
N SER A 34 -17.48 4.29 -10.58
CA SER A 34 -17.98 3.23 -11.45
C SER A 34 -17.93 1.87 -10.76
N GLY A 35 -18.61 0.88 -11.31
CA GLY A 35 -18.55 -0.50 -10.81
C GLY A 35 -19.27 -0.78 -9.48
N ILE A 36 -19.96 0.19 -8.89
CA ILE A 36 -20.75 -0.02 -7.68
C ILE A 36 -22.11 -0.64 -8.07
N ASP A 37 -22.46 -1.75 -7.42
CA ASP A 37 -23.75 -2.41 -7.62
C ASP A 37 -24.80 -1.82 -6.67
N TYR A 38 -25.86 -1.26 -7.24
CA TYR A 38 -27.00 -0.69 -6.52
C TYR A 38 -28.25 -1.60 -6.57
N GLY A 39 -28.15 -2.75 -7.18
CA GLY A 39 -29.25 -3.69 -7.34
C GLY A 39 -29.84 -4.14 -6.00
N GLY A 40 -31.17 -4.11 -5.89
CA GLY A 40 -31.87 -4.47 -4.66
C GLY A 40 -31.67 -3.51 -3.49
N GLY A 41 -31.32 -2.24 -3.76
CA GLY A 41 -31.10 -1.21 -2.75
C GLY A 41 -29.72 -1.26 -2.06
N LYS A 42 -28.82 -2.15 -2.52
CA LYS A 42 -27.45 -2.21 -2.00
C LYS A 42 -26.72 -0.90 -2.25
N ASN A 43 -25.79 -0.56 -1.36
CA ASN A 43 -24.87 0.56 -1.54
C ASN A 43 -25.57 1.90 -1.90
N ALA A 44 -26.86 2.06 -1.61
CA ALA A 44 -27.66 3.20 -2.06
C ALA A 44 -27.08 4.56 -1.62
N GLU A 45 -26.47 4.62 -0.45
CA GLU A 45 -25.85 5.84 0.09
C GLU A 45 -24.55 6.25 -0.63
N LEU A 46 -23.96 5.34 -1.43
CA LEU A 46 -22.79 5.61 -2.25
C LEU A 46 -23.14 6.23 -3.61
N ALA A 47 -24.43 6.24 -3.97
CA ALA A 47 -24.88 6.76 -5.26
C ALA A 47 -24.54 8.25 -5.42
N GLY A 48 -23.96 8.62 -6.56
CA GLY A 48 -23.57 9.98 -6.89
C GLY A 48 -22.39 10.53 -6.07
N LYS A 49 -21.70 9.68 -5.31
CA LYS A 49 -20.51 10.08 -4.55
C LYS A 49 -19.25 9.96 -5.39
N THR A 50 -18.27 10.81 -5.11
CA THR A 50 -16.91 10.64 -5.63
C THR A 50 -16.21 9.47 -4.93
N PRO A 51 -15.15 8.86 -5.52
CA PRO A 51 -14.39 7.80 -4.85
C PRO A 51 -13.88 8.21 -3.45
N GLN A 52 -13.44 9.45 -3.29
CA GLN A 52 -13.01 9.95 -1.98
C GLN A 52 -14.16 10.04 -0.97
N GLN A 53 -15.37 10.43 -1.40
CA GLN A 53 -16.56 10.42 -0.54
C GLN A 53 -17.01 9.01 -0.20
N VAL A 54 -16.87 8.06 -1.12
CA VAL A 54 -17.11 6.63 -0.84
C VAL A 54 -16.12 6.13 0.21
N MET A 55 -14.85 6.47 0.08
CA MET A 55 -13.82 6.15 1.09
C MET A 55 -14.18 6.72 2.46
N ASP A 56 -14.65 7.97 2.55
CA ASP A 56 -15.10 8.58 3.80
C ASP A 56 -16.22 7.75 4.47
N ILE A 57 -17.22 7.36 3.70
CA ILE A 57 -18.37 6.60 4.19
C ILE A 57 -17.93 5.22 4.71
N ILE A 58 -17.05 4.54 3.96
CA ILE A 58 -16.54 3.22 4.35
C ILE A 58 -15.68 3.32 5.62
N ILE A 59 -14.81 4.33 5.74
CA ILE A 59 -13.98 4.58 6.93
C ILE A 59 -14.86 4.82 8.16
N ASP A 60 -15.93 5.61 8.01
CA ASP A 60 -16.85 5.91 9.11
C ASP A 60 -17.67 4.68 9.54
N GLU A 61 -18.09 3.85 8.59
CA GLU A 61 -18.77 2.59 8.92
C GLU A 61 -17.81 1.58 9.55
N ALA A 62 -16.56 1.49 9.06
CA ALA A 62 -15.52 0.66 9.66
C ALA A 62 -15.27 1.06 11.14
N ALA A 63 -15.23 2.36 11.45
CA ALA A 63 -15.12 2.85 12.83
C ALA A 63 -16.26 2.35 13.73
N ARG A 64 -17.51 2.32 13.22
CA ARG A 64 -18.67 1.79 13.96
C ARG A 64 -18.57 0.30 14.25
N LYS A 65 -17.73 -0.42 13.49
CA LYS A 65 -17.45 -1.86 13.66
C LYS A 65 -16.16 -2.13 14.42
N ASN A 66 -15.52 -1.11 14.98
CA ASN A 66 -14.20 -1.19 15.61
C ASN A 66 -13.10 -1.73 14.67
N LEU A 67 -13.21 -1.42 13.38
CA LEU A 67 -12.22 -1.78 12.36
C LEU A 67 -11.28 -0.62 12.11
N MET A 68 -9.99 -0.90 12.19
CA MET A 68 -8.91 0.01 11.83
C MET A 68 -8.65 -0.05 10.33
N ILE A 69 -8.13 1.03 9.76
CA ILE A 69 -7.83 1.16 8.34
C ILE A 69 -6.36 1.51 8.15
N ILE A 70 -5.71 0.77 7.28
CA ILE A 70 -4.45 1.13 6.63
C ILE A 70 -4.79 1.49 5.19
N LEU A 71 -4.49 2.70 4.77
CA LEU A 71 -4.68 3.11 3.38
C LEU A 71 -3.52 2.55 2.54
N ASP A 72 -3.84 1.98 1.38
CA ASP A 72 -2.89 1.37 0.47
C ASP A 72 -2.93 2.02 -0.91
N ASN A 73 -1.84 2.67 -1.32
CA ASN A 73 -1.72 3.10 -2.70
C ASN A 73 -1.39 1.91 -3.60
N HIS A 74 -2.43 1.29 -4.13
CA HIS A 74 -2.32 0.04 -4.87
C HIS A 74 -1.86 0.23 -6.32
N SER A 75 -2.32 1.30 -6.96
CA SER A 75 -2.00 1.62 -8.35
C SER A 75 -2.01 3.12 -8.62
N GLN A 76 -1.55 3.52 -9.78
CA GLN A 76 -1.64 4.91 -10.23
C GLN A 76 -2.94 5.16 -10.97
N ALA A 77 -3.33 4.24 -11.86
CA ALA A 77 -4.55 4.32 -12.65
C ALA A 77 -5.56 3.22 -12.26
N ASP A 78 -6.79 3.34 -12.79
CA ASP A 78 -7.89 2.38 -12.59
C ASP A 78 -7.96 1.34 -13.73
N ASP A 79 -6.84 1.11 -14.42
CA ASP A 79 -6.72 0.21 -15.58
C ASP A 79 -6.37 -1.24 -15.20
N GLY A 80 -6.22 -1.52 -13.92
CA GLY A 80 -5.80 -2.84 -13.41
C GLY A 80 -4.32 -3.13 -13.56
N PHE A 81 -3.53 -2.16 -14.04
CA PHE A 81 -2.09 -2.31 -14.21
C PHE A 81 -1.33 -1.84 -12.96
N MET A 82 -0.52 -2.70 -12.39
CA MET A 82 0.41 -2.34 -11.31
C MET A 82 1.76 -1.97 -11.92
N PHE A 83 2.04 -0.66 -11.94
CA PHE A 83 3.30 -0.14 -12.43
C PHE A 83 4.41 -0.36 -11.39
N ASP A 84 5.64 -0.59 -11.87
CA ASP A 84 6.79 -0.93 -11.00
C ASP A 84 7.08 0.13 -9.95
N LEU A 85 7.01 1.41 -10.33
CA LEU A 85 7.32 2.52 -9.44
C LEU A 85 6.04 3.17 -8.87
N TRP A 86 6.22 4.10 -7.96
CA TRP A 86 5.15 4.92 -7.35
C TRP A 86 4.68 6.06 -8.26
N CYS A 87 5.37 6.30 -9.37
CA CYS A 87 5.07 7.35 -10.34
C CYS A 87 5.52 6.95 -11.75
N GLY A 88 5.14 7.73 -12.77
CA GLY A 88 5.57 7.53 -14.16
C GLY A 88 4.53 6.85 -15.06
N HIS A 89 3.46 6.27 -14.50
CA HIS A 89 2.35 5.70 -15.26
C HIS A 89 1.17 6.67 -15.33
N ALA A 90 0.42 6.66 -16.43
CA ALA A 90 -0.79 7.47 -16.66
C ALA A 90 -0.60 8.98 -16.38
N GLY A 91 0.63 9.49 -16.53
CA GLY A 91 0.96 10.91 -16.31
C GLY A 91 1.13 11.32 -14.85
N PHE A 92 1.06 10.39 -13.89
CA PHE A 92 1.27 10.71 -12.49
C PHE A 92 2.76 10.87 -12.17
N THR A 93 3.13 12.05 -11.69
CA THR A 93 4.48 12.36 -11.23
C THR A 93 4.71 11.95 -9.78
N GLU A 94 5.97 11.92 -9.31
CA GLU A 94 6.31 11.71 -7.90
C GLU A 94 5.66 12.79 -7.02
N THR A 95 5.62 14.04 -7.49
CA THR A 95 4.94 15.12 -6.79
C THR A 95 3.43 14.86 -6.65
N ASP A 96 2.79 14.31 -7.67
CA ASP A 96 1.37 13.93 -7.61
C ASP A 96 1.10 12.87 -6.56
N TRP A 97 1.97 11.86 -6.49
CA TRP A 97 1.88 10.80 -5.49
C TRP A 97 2.06 11.33 -4.07
N VAL A 98 3.09 12.14 -3.81
CA VAL A 98 3.32 12.77 -2.50
C VAL A 98 2.18 13.70 -2.12
N ASN A 99 1.65 14.50 -3.06
CA ASN A 99 0.52 15.39 -2.81
C ASN A 99 -0.76 14.62 -2.49
N THR A 100 -1.00 13.49 -3.16
CA THR A 100 -2.15 12.62 -2.84
C THR A 100 -2.04 12.10 -1.42
N TRP A 101 -0.88 11.57 -1.00
CA TRP A 101 -0.64 11.14 0.37
C TRP A 101 -0.81 12.26 1.39
N THR A 102 -0.27 13.44 1.10
CA THR A 102 -0.40 14.61 1.98
C THR A 102 -1.86 15.02 2.17
N SER A 103 -2.65 14.97 1.08
CA SER A 103 -4.08 15.26 1.11
C SER A 103 -4.85 14.26 1.95
N LEU A 104 -4.62 12.95 1.75
CA LEU A 104 -5.26 11.88 2.52
C LEU A 104 -4.87 11.95 4.00
N ALA A 105 -3.59 12.16 4.30
CA ALA A 105 -3.12 12.33 5.67
C ALA A 105 -3.80 13.53 6.36
N THR A 106 -3.92 14.67 5.67
CA THR A 106 -4.61 15.85 6.19
C THR A 106 -6.09 15.56 6.44
N ARG A 107 -6.76 14.86 5.51
CA ARG A 107 -8.18 14.54 5.59
C ARG A 107 -8.51 13.61 6.75
N TYR A 108 -7.66 12.61 6.98
CA TYR A 108 -7.94 11.53 7.93
C TYR A 108 -7.12 11.59 9.22
N ALA A 109 -6.28 12.61 9.42
CA ALA A 109 -5.45 12.75 10.63
C ALA A 109 -6.26 12.70 11.93
N SER A 110 -7.52 13.20 11.92
CA SER A 110 -8.42 13.20 13.07
C SER A 110 -9.30 11.95 13.20
N LYS A 111 -9.24 11.02 12.25
CA LYS A 111 -9.99 9.75 12.29
C LYS A 111 -9.19 8.72 13.07
N PRO A 112 -9.59 8.35 14.30
CA PRO A 112 -8.77 7.49 15.16
C PRO A 112 -8.63 6.06 14.63
N ASN A 113 -9.53 5.63 13.76
CA ASN A 113 -9.47 4.31 13.12
C ASN A 113 -8.61 4.26 11.85
N VAL A 114 -8.14 5.39 11.32
CA VAL A 114 -7.15 5.38 10.23
C VAL A 114 -5.76 5.42 10.87
N ILE A 115 -5.04 4.32 10.78
CA ILE A 115 -3.83 4.09 11.59
C ILE A 115 -2.53 4.09 10.78
N GLY A 116 -2.60 4.06 9.45
CA GLY A 116 -1.37 3.99 8.65
C GLY A 116 -1.56 4.17 7.16
N ALA A 117 -0.42 4.36 6.52
CA ALA A 117 -0.25 4.48 5.08
C ALA A 117 0.71 3.40 4.58
N ASP A 118 0.24 2.53 3.72
CA ASP A 118 1.05 1.64 2.91
C ASP A 118 1.38 2.37 1.60
N LEU A 119 2.61 2.85 1.52
CA LEU A 119 2.97 3.93 0.60
C LEU A 119 2.84 3.55 -0.87
N LYS A 120 3.15 2.31 -1.24
CA LYS A 120 3.05 1.77 -2.59
C LYS A 120 2.99 0.24 -2.54
N ASN A 121 1.94 -0.33 -3.11
CA ASN A 121 1.84 -1.77 -3.28
C ASN A 121 2.88 -2.31 -4.24
N GLU A 122 3.67 -3.24 -3.78
CA GLU A 122 4.56 -4.09 -4.56
C GLU A 122 5.49 -3.33 -5.53
N PRO A 123 6.47 -2.57 -5.02
CA PRO A 123 7.55 -2.05 -5.85
C PRO A 123 8.33 -3.19 -6.52
N HIS A 124 8.50 -3.12 -7.86
CA HIS A 124 9.11 -4.20 -8.64
C HIS A 124 9.84 -3.67 -9.87
N GLY A 125 10.25 -4.53 -10.78
CA GLY A 125 10.87 -4.19 -12.03
C GLY A 125 12.07 -3.27 -11.88
N SER A 126 11.91 -2.02 -12.25
CA SER A 126 12.99 -1.02 -12.22
C SER A 126 13.25 -0.42 -10.84
N ALA A 127 12.45 -0.72 -9.81
CA ALA A 127 12.66 -0.21 -8.46
C ALA A 127 14.00 -0.68 -7.88
N THR A 128 14.74 0.25 -7.27
CA THR A 128 16.03 -0.03 -6.60
C THR A 128 15.95 0.33 -5.12
N TRP A 129 16.94 -0.11 -4.32
CA TRP A 129 17.02 0.20 -2.89
C TRP A 129 18.40 0.73 -2.53
N GLY A 130 18.45 1.93 -1.92
CA GLY A 130 19.66 2.51 -1.38
C GLY A 130 20.65 3.07 -2.41
N THR A 131 20.23 3.22 -3.67
CA THR A 131 21.08 3.72 -4.76
C THR A 131 21.17 5.24 -4.82
N GLY A 132 20.22 5.95 -4.23
CA GLY A 132 20.07 7.40 -4.34
C GLY A 132 19.54 7.89 -5.70
N ALA A 133 19.23 6.97 -6.63
CA ALA A 133 18.69 7.30 -7.95
C ALA A 133 17.20 7.69 -7.89
N ALA A 134 16.65 8.16 -9.02
CA ALA A 134 15.23 8.54 -9.10
C ALA A 134 14.27 7.37 -8.81
N ASN A 135 14.67 6.15 -9.14
CA ASN A 135 13.93 4.90 -8.89
C ASN A 135 14.32 4.21 -7.57
N ASP A 136 14.99 4.90 -6.63
CA ASP A 136 15.31 4.39 -5.30
C ASP A 136 14.07 4.44 -4.41
N TRP A 137 13.48 3.26 -4.15
CA TRP A 137 12.27 3.12 -3.34
C TRP A 137 12.49 3.57 -1.89
N ARG A 138 13.65 3.27 -1.28
CA ARG A 138 13.98 3.77 0.07
C ARG A 138 13.86 5.30 0.14
N ARG A 139 14.47 6.02 -0.83
CA ARG A 139 14.43 7.49 -0.92
C ARG A 139 12.98 7.99 -1.05
N ALA A 140 12.20 7.37 -1.93
CA ALA A 140 10.82 7.75 -2.14
C ALA A 140 9.95 7.49 -0.90
N ALA A 141 10.16 6.36 -0.23
CA ALA A 141 9.44 6.03 1.00
C ALA A 141 9.74 7.05 2.12
N GLU A 142 10.99 7.52 2.25
CA GLU A 142 11.35 8.60 3.18
C GLU A 142 10.65 9.91 2.82
N LEU A 143 10.61 10.26 1.53
CA LEU A 143 9.97 11.48 1.03
C LEU A 143 8.46 11.49 1.36
N ALA A 144 7.74 10.47 0.94
CA ALA A 144 6.30 10.38 1.16
C ALA A 144 5.94 10.11 2.62
N GLY A 145 6.66 9.22 3.29
CA GLY A 145 6.44 8.90 4.69
C GLY A 145 6.59 10.13 5.60
N ASN A 146 7.61 10.95 5.37
CA ASN A 146 7.80 12.19 6.11
C ASN A 146 6.72 13.24 5.80
N ALA A 147 6.25 13.32 4.55
CA ALA A 147 5.13 14.19 4.17
C ALA A 147 3.81 13.77 4.86
N VAL A 148 3.55 12.45 4.95
CA VAL A 148 2.41 11.90 5.70
C VAL A 148 2.53 12.24 7.19
N LEU A 149 3.68 11.97 7.81
CA LEU A 149 3.90 12.19 9.26
C LEU A 149 3.85 13.66 9.65
N ALA A 150 4.11 14.58 8.74
CA ALA A 150 3.93 16.01 8.97
C ALA A 150 2.45 16.39 9.16
N LYS A 151 1.50 15.61 8.63
CA LYS A 151 0.05 15.84 8.74
C LYS A 151 -0.62 14.88 9.72
N ALA A 152 -0.23 13.63 9.73
CA ALA A 152 -0.78 12.57 10.57
C ALA A 152 0.35 11.91 11.42
N PRO A 153 0.83 12.59 12.47
CA PRO A 153 2.04 12.20 13.21
C PRO A 153 1.92 10.86 13.95
N ASN A 154 0.71 10.35 14.11
CA ASN A 154 0.43 9.10 14.79
C ASN A 154 0.27 7.90 13.86
N TRP A 155 0.25 8.11 12.55
CA TRP A 155 0.13 7.02 11.60
C TRP A 155 1.39 6.17 11.54
N LEU A 156 1.21 4.90 11.23
CA LEU A 156 2.27 4.00 10.81
C LEU A 156 2.55 4.21 9.32
N ILE A 157 3.80 4.12 8.95
CA ILE A 157 4.25 4.15 7.56
C ILE A 157 4.72 2.75 7.21
N LEU A 158 3.98 2.08 6.34
CA LEU A 158 4.33 0.76 5.86
C LEU A 158 5.17 0.92 4.59
N VAL A 159 6.30 0.22 4.58
CA VAL A 159 7.26 0.22 3.48
C VAL A 159 7.54 -1.22 3.10
N GLU A 160 7.11 -1.60 1.92
CA GLU A 160 7.41 -2.91 1.34
C GLU A 160 8.86 -2.97 0.84
N GLY A 161 9.31 -4.15 0.44
CA GLY A 161 10.58 -4.32 -0.24
C GLY A 161 10.52 -3.98 -1.74
N ILE A 162 11.44 -4.53 -2.50
CA ILE A 162 11.47 -4.47 -3.98
C ILE A 162 11.54 -5.88 -4.56
N GLU A 163 11.41 -6.03 -5.88
CA GLU A 163 11.64 -7.31 -6.58
C GLU A 163 13.12 -7.57 -6.84
N GLY A 164 13.85 -6.51 -7.15
CA GLY A 164 15.23 -6.58 -7.63
C GLY A 164 16.23 -6.96 -6.54
N GLN A 165 17.43 -7.30 -7.01
CA GLN A 165 18.59 -7.55 -6.15
C GLN A 165 19.07 -6.26 -5.50
N VAL A 166 19.69 -6.39 -4.33
CA VAL A 166 20.38 -5.30 -3.64
C VAL A 166 21.88 -5.60 -3.48
N ALA A 167 22.70 -4.58 -3.36
CA ALA A 167 24.12 -4.74 -3.15
C ALA A 167 24.40 -5.51 -1.85
N GLY A 168 25.17 -6.59 -1.92
CA GLY A 168 25.49 -7.45 -0.78
C GLY A 168 24.37 -8.39 -0.32
N GLY A 169 23.23 -8.37 -0.98
CA GLY A 169 22.13 -9.32 -0.78
C GLY A 169 22.27 -10.60 -1.60
N GLN A 170 21.28 -11.46 -1.49
CA GLN A 170 21.20 -12.69 -2.28
C GLN A 170 21.07 -12.36 -3.77
N GLN A 171 21.79 -13.09 -4.60
CA GLN A 171 21.78 -12.90 -6.06
C GLN A 171 20.79 -13.87 -6.71
N LEU A 172 19.54 -13.84 -6.27
CA LEU A 172 18.44 -14.56 -6.91
C LEU A 172 18.03 -13.84 -8.20
N ASP A 173 17.51 -14.59 -9.16
CA ASP A 173 17.05 -14.00 -10.42
C ASP A 173 15.97 -12.94 -10.19
N ARG A 174 15.10 -13.19 -9.21
CA ARG A 174 14.07 -12.25 -8.72
C ARG A 174 13.62 -12.63 -7.32
N HIS A 175 13.03 -11.67 -6.64
CA HIS A 175 12.23 -11.88 -5.43
C HIS A 175 10.73 -11.72 -5.77
N TRP A 176 9.85 -11.84 -4.79
CA TRP A 176 8.48 -11.39 -4.96
C TRP A 176 8.45 -9.87 -5.11
N TRP A 177 7.46 -9.35 -5.83
CA TRP A 177 7.20 -7.92 -5.88
C TRP A 177 6.94 -7.41 -4.46
N GLY A 178 7.66 -6.38 -4.05
CA GLY A 178 7.60 -5.89 -2.67
C GLY A 178 8.25 -6.79 -1.61
N GLY A 179 8.91 -7.89 -1.99
CA GLY A 179 9.40 -8.90 -1.05
C GLY A 179 10.78 -8.61 -0.47
N ASN A 180 11.72 -8.14 -1.30
CA ASN A 180 13.12 -8.01 -0.91
C ASN A 180 13.38 -6.81 0.01
N LEU A 181 13.64 -7.07 1.28
CA LEU A 181 14.03 -6.10 2.31
C LEU A 181 15.52 -6.20 2.72
N GLU A 182 16.33 -7.02 2.06
CA GLU A 182 17.75 -7.20 2.42
C GLU A 182 18.53 -5.89 2.44
N GLY A 183 18.14 -4.91 1.60
CA GLY A 183 18.76 -3.59 1.54
C GLY A 183 18.57 -2.73 2.80
N VAL A 184 17.64 -3.11 3.68
CA VAL A 184 17.40 -2.42 4.97
C VAL A 184 18.62 -2.47 5.88
N ARG A 185 19.37 -3.57 5.85
CA ARG A 185 20.58 -3.74 6.68
C ARG A 185 21.56 -2.57 6.53
N ASP A 186 21.84 -2.18 5.31
CA ASP A 186 22.86 -1.15 5.02
C ASP A 186 22.23 0.22 4.74
N ASN A 187 21.00 0.24 4.25
CA ASN A 187 20.25 1.43 3.85
C ASN A 187 18.85 1.44 4.48
N PRO A 188 18.71 1.55 5.80
CA PRO A 188 17.39 1.60 6.44
C PRO A 188 16.62 2.87 6.06
N VAL A 189 15.30 2.76 6.02
CA VAL A 189 14.40 3.93 5.87
C VAL A 189 14.46 4.77 7.14
N ARG A 190 14.62 6.09 6.99
CA ARG A 190 14.71 7.03 8.11
C ARG A 190 13.56 8.01 8.07
N LEU A 191 12.65 7.87 9.02
CA LEU A 191 11.53 8.76 9.18
C LEU A 191 11.80 9.84 10.23
N SER A 192 11.13 10.98 10.07
CA SER A 192 11.23 12.13 10.99
C SER A 192 10.65 11.86 12.38
N ARG A 193 9.89 10.76 12.54
CA ARG A 193 9.32 10.33 13.82
C ARG A 193 9.70 8.90 14.14
N ALA A 194 10.22 8.69 15.33
CA ALA A 194 10.53 7.36 15.85
C ALA A 194 9.26 6.49 16.00
N ASN A 195 9.43 5.18 15.88
CA ASN A 195 8.37 4.18 16.10
C ASN A 195 7.13 4.36 15.20
N ARG A 196 7.35 4.82 13.98
CA ARG A 196 6.29 4.95 12.96
C ARG A 196 6.53 4.11 11.70
N LEU A 197 7.71 3.53 11.56
CA LEU A 197 8.05 2.68 10.43
C LEU A 197 7.63 1.23 10.69
N VAL A 198 7.04 0.61 9.68
CA VAL A 198 6.77 -0.84 9.60
C VAL A 198 7.31 -1.32 8.27
N TYR A 199 8.22 -2.28 8.28
CA TYR A 199 8.59 -3.01 7.08
C TYR A 199 7.57 -4.11 6.81
N SER A 200 7.07 -4.18 5.59
CA SER A 200 5.95 -5.06 5.19
C SER A 200 6.31 -5.84 3.93
N PRO A 201 7.15 -6.89 4.04
CA PRO A 201 7.49 -7.69 2.87
C PRO A 201 6.26 -8.45 2.36
N HIS A 202 6.13 -8.55 1.03
CA HIS A 202 5.14 -9.40 0.39
C HIS A 202 5.76 -10.73 0.03
N GLU A 203 5.18 -11.80 0.53
CA GLU A 203 5.62 -13.17 0.28
C GLU A 203 4.43 -14.07 -0.04
N TYR A 204 4.60 -14.95 -1.03
CA TYR A 204 3.56 -15.86 -1.47
C TYR A 204 4.11 -17.31 -1.55
N GLY A 205 3.24 -18.27 -1.38
CA GLY A 205 3.59 -19.67 -1.57
C GLY A 205 3.63 -20.09 -3.05
N PRO A 206 4.15 -21.30 -3.34
CA PRO A 206 4.32 -21.80 -4.73
C PRO A 206 3.00 -21.96 -5.49
N GLY A 207 1.86 -21.93 -4.80
CA GLY A 207 0.54 -21.97 -5.45
C GLY A 207 0.12 -20.66 -6.14
N VAL A 208 0.84 -19.54 -5.87
CA VAL A 208 0.61 -18.26 -6.55
C VAL A 208 1.46 -18.17 -7.81
N ASP A 209 2.77 -18.40 -7.67
CA ASP A 209 3.71 -18.50 -8.79
C ASP A 209 4.88 -19.38 -8.38
N ALA A 210 5.39 -20.18 -9.33
CA ALA A 210 6.52 -21.07 -9.09
C ALA A 210 7.84 -20.29 -9.17
N GLN A 211 8.26 -19.69 -8.07
CA GLN A 211 9.55 -19.02 -7.99
C GLN A 211 10.70 -20.03 -8.07
N PRO A 212 11.83 -19.68 -8.75
CA PRO A 212 12.95 -20.60 -8.95
C PRO A 212 13.53 -21.17 -7.66
N TRP A 213 13.56 -20.38 -6.58
CA TRP A 213 14.13 -20.81 -5.29
C TRP A 213 13.28 -21.83 -4.53
N PHE A 214 12.00 -22.05 -4.88
CA PHE A 214 11.19 -23.08 -4.21
C PHE A 214 11.72 -24.51 -4.42
N SER A 215 12.48 -24.73 -5.48
CA SER A 215 13.16 -25.99 -5.74
C SER A 215 14.64 -25.98 -5.35
N ASP A 216 15.16 -24.88 -4.80
CA ASP A 216 16.54 -24.78 -4.35
C ASP A 216 16.78 -25.62 -3.10
N PRO A 217 17.82 -26.47 -3.05
CA PRO A 217 18.18 -27.24 -1.86
C PRO A 217 18.43 -26.36 -0.61
N ASN A 218 18.78 -25.10 -0.79
CA ASN A 218 19.05 -24.12 0.27
C ASN A 218 17.86 -23.21 0.57
N MET A 219 16.65 -23.54 0.13
CA MET A 219 15.47 -22.72 0.28
C MET A 219 15.27 -22.19 1.70
N ALA A 220 15.52 -23.00 2.73
CA ALA A 220 15.38 -22.57 4.12
C ALA A 220 16.35 -21.43 4.49
N SER A 221 17.58 -21.48 3.98
CA SER A 221 18.55 -20.39 4.17
C SER A 221 18.16 -19.13 3.38
N ILE A 222 17.70 -19.33 2.15
CA ILE A 222 17.20 -18.21 1.31
C ILE A 222 16.07 -17.45 2.02
N LEU A 223 15.11 -18.17 2.62
CA LEU A 223 14.00 -17.55 3.34
C LEU A 223 14.39 -16.94 4.69
N ALA A 224 15.45 -17.46 5.33
CA ALA A 224 15.91 -16.92 6.61
C ALA A 224 16.67 -15.58 6.49
N ASP A 225 17.22 -15.29 5.34
CA ASP A 225 18.01 -14.08 5.07
C ASP A 225 17.17 -12.90 4.53
N ARG A 226 15.87 -13.07 4.33
CA ARG A 226 14.92 -12.05 3.83
C ARG A 226 14.26 -11.20 4.95
#